data_9890a35876b4a4cff6ce0664df82d36f
#
_entry.id   9890a35876b4a4cff6ce0664df82d36f
#
_cell.length_a   1.000
_cell.length_b   1.000
_cell.length_c   1.000
_cell.angle_alpha   90.00
_cell.angle_beta   90.00
_cell.angle_gamma   90.00
#
_symmetry.space_group_name_H-M   'P 1'
#
loop_
_entity.id
_entity.type
_entity.pdbx_description
1 polymer ?
#
loop_
_entity_poly.entity_id
_entity_poly.type
_entity_poly.pdbx_seq_one_letter_code
_entity_poly.pdbx_strand_id
1 'polypeptide(L)'
;MSTFRPTDRQTGFLMPPSVEEWLPSRHLARFVVEVIDGLDLTAMSGSYRGSGSASYHPAVLLSILVYGYATGVFSSRKLERATYDSVAFRFIAANDHPDHDTIATFRRRFLTDIEMLFVKVLLLAREMRDGRAEDGHGGARRDQDPRQRQPAQCAVV
;
A
#
# COMPACT_ATOMS: atom_id res chain seq x y z
N MET A 1 -29.62 -0.86 3.67
CA MET A 1 -28.34 -0.98 2.92
C MET A 1 -27.52 0.26 3.21
N SER A 2 -26.24 0.11 3.53
CA SER A 2 -25.34 1.25 3.75
C SER A 2 -24.97 1.87 2.41
N THR A 3 -25.05 3.20 2.31
CA THR A 3 -24.70 3.93 1.09
C THR A 3 -23.30 4.48 1.26
N PHE A 4 -22.33 3.95 0.51
CA PHE A 4 -20.96 4.45 0.44
C PHE A 4 -20.77 5.30 -0.80
N ARG A 5 -19.80 6.24 -0.75
CA ARG A 5 -19.36 6.95 -1.95
C ARG A 5 -18.69 5.98 -2.90
N PRO A 6 -18.98 6.04 -4.22
CA PRO A 6 -18.27 5.22 -5.18
C PRO A 6 -16.77 5.54 -5.13
N THR A 7 -15.93 4.51 -5.12
CA THR A 7 -14.48 4.65 -5.14
C THR A 7 -13.96 4.08 -6.45
N ASP A 8 -13.43 4.95 -7.31
CA ASP A 8 -12.82 4.55 -8.56
C ASP A 8 -11.37 5.03 -8.60
N ARG A 9 -10.43 4.10 -8.71
CA ARG A 9 -8.99 4.35 -8.78
C ARG A 9 -8.47 4.39 -10.22
N GLN A 10 -9.33 4.02 -11.19
CA GLN A 10 -8.98 3.94 -12.61
C GLN A 10 -9.57 5.10 -13.42
N THR A 11 -10.25 6.03 -12.77
CA THR A 11 -10.79 7.22 -13.45
C THR A 11 -9.67 7.98 -14.14
N GLY A 12 -9.69 7.95 -15.46
CA GLY A 12 -8.80 8.75 -16.29
C GLY A 12 -9.25 10.22 -16.29
N PHE A 13 -8.32 11.12 -16.10
CA PHE A 13 -8.59 12.56 -16.28
C PHE A 13 -8.31 12.95 -17.73
N LEU A 14 -9.14 13.82 -18.29
CA LEU A 14 -8.99 14.30 -19.67
C LEU A 14 -7.65 15.03 -19.86
N MET A 15 -7.10 15.58 -18.82
CA MET A 15 -5.76 16.19 -18.67
C MET A 15 -5.58 16.48 -17.17
N PRO A 16 -4.71 15.93 -16.49
CA PRO A 16 -3.46 15.22 -16.64
C PRO A 16 -3.61 13.68 -16.58
N PRO A 17 -2.51 12.91 -16.74
CA PRO A 17 -2.54 11.46 -16.59
C PRO A 17 -3.14 11.05 -15.23
N SER A 18 -3.73 9.86 -15.21
CA SER A 18 -4.39 9.30 -14.03
C SER A 18 -3.40 9.17 -12.88
N VAL A 19 -3.89 9.32 -11.63
CA VAL A 19 -3.08 9.11 -10.42
C VAL A 19 -2.48 7.69 -10.42
N GLU A 20 -3.18 6.74 -11.04
CA GLU A 20 -2.71 5.38 -11.27
C GLU A 20 -1.41 5.33 -12.07
N GLU A 21 -1.28 6.13 -13.13
CA GLU A 21 -0.10 6.14 -14.00
C GLU A 21 1.12 6.80 -13.34
N TRP A 22 0.91 7.75 -12.44
CA TRP A 22 2.00 8.46 -11.76
C TRP A 22 2.65 7.65 -10.64
N LEU A 23 1.97 6.61 -10.17
CA LEU A 23 2.46 5.81 -9.07
C LEU A 23 3.21 4.57 -9.58
N PRO A 24 4.50 4.39 -9.27
CA PRO A 24 5.27 3.21 -9.68
C PRO A 24 4.56 1.89 -9.32
N SER A 25 4.68 0.87 -10.18
CA SER A 25 3.98 -0.41 -10.00
C SER A 25 4.32 -1.13 -8.68
N ARG A 26 5.54 -0.92 -8.15
CA ARG A 26 6.00 -1.52 -6.89
C ARG A 26 5.90 -0.56 -5.69
N HIS A 27 5.10 0.49 -5.79
CA HIS A 27 4.97 1.45 -4.70
C HIS A 27 4.20 0.86 -3.52
N LEU A 28 4.63 1.19 -2.28
CA LEU A 28 4.01 0.71 -1.05
C LEU A 28 2.49 1.00 -0.98
N ALA A 29 2.04 2.14 -1.52
CA ALA A 29 0.62 2.48 -1.53
C ALA A 29 -0.23 1.49 -2.33
N ARG A 30 0.28 0.95 -3.46
CA ARG A 30 -0.41 -0.09 -4.24
C ARG A 30 -0.52 -1.38 -3.44
N PHE A 31 0.56 -1.79 -2.81
CA PHE A 31 0.57 -2.95 -1.93
C PHE A 31 -0.45 -2.83 -0.80
N VAL A 32 -0.51 -1.66 -0.13
CA VAL A 32 -1.47 -1.42 0.96
C VAL A 32 -2.91 -1.52 0.45
N VAL A 33 -3.22 -0.91 -0.70
CA VAL A 33 -4.56 -0.99 -1.30
C VAL A 33 -4.93 -2.43 -1.66
N GLU A 34 -4.04 -3.14 -2.35
CA GLU A 34 -4.24 -4.54 -2.76
C GLU A 34 -4.51 -5.46 -1.57
N VAL A 35 -3.70 -5.35 -0.52
CA VAL A 35 -3.87 -6.15 0.69
C VAL A 35 -5.19 -5.84 1.40
N ILE A 36 -5.55 -4.56 1.52
CA ILE A 36 -6.78 -4.16 2.23
C ILE A 36 -8.03 -4.50 1.42
N ASP A 37 -7.99 -4.41 0.10
CA ASP A 37 -9.09 -4.81 -0.77
C ASP A 37 -9.34 -6.33 -0.70
N GLY A 38 -8.32 -7.12 -0.34
CA GLY A 38 -8.43 -8.56 -0.07
C GLY A 38 -8.92 -8.94 1.34
N LEU A 39 -9.09 -7.96 2.25
CA LEU A 39 -9.58 -8.23 3.62
C LEU A 39 -11.10 -8.25 3.69
N ASP A 40 -11.64 -9.11 4.58
CA ASP A 40 -13.06 -9.06 4.92
C ASP A 40 -13.36 -7.88 5.85
N LEU A 41 -13.97 -6.84 5.32
CA LEU A 41 -14.40 -5.64 6.04
C LEU A 41 -15.93 -5.58 6.23
N THR A 42 -16.62 -6.70 6.09
CA THR A 42 -18.10 -6.78 6.19
C THR A 42 -18.61 -6.26 7.54
N ALA A 43 -17.92 -6.59 8.64
CA ALA A 43 -18.28 -6.12 9.97
C ALA A 43 -18.20 -4.58 10.09
N MET A 44 -17.14 -3.98 9.55
CA MET A 44 -17.00 -2.52 9.53
C MET A 44 -18.07 -1.87 8.65
N SER A 45 -18.26 -2.39 7.44
CA SER A 45 -19.25 -1.89 6.49
C SER A 45 -20.67 -2.01 7.02
N GLY A 46 -21.02 -3.14 7.66
CA GLY A 46 -22.33 -3.40 8.25
C GLY A 46 -22.67 -2.49 9.44
N SER A 47 -21.66 -1.87 10.07
CA SER A 47 -21.87 -0.95 11.19
C SER A 47 -22.42 0.43 10.76
N TYR A 48 -22.43 0.75 9.47
CA TYR A 48 -22.98 1.99 8.92
C TYR A 48 -24.49 1.82 8.66
N ARG A 49 -25.31 2.73 9.20
CA ARG A 49 -26.78 2.62 9.15
C ARG A 49 -27.42 2.89 7.78
N GLY A 50 -26.67 3.37 6.81
CA GLY A 50 -27.19 3.67 5.46
C GLY A 50 -28.13 4.86 5.36
N SER A 51 -28.25 5.68 6.41
CA SER A 51 -29.01 6.93 6.42
C SER A 51 -28.07 8.13 6.52
N GLY A 52 -28.37 9.21 5.81
CA GLY A 52 -27.56 10.44 5.77
C GLY A 52 -26.74 10.55 4.48
N SER A 53 -25.73 11.44 4.51
CA SER A 53 -24.80 11.61 3.38
C SER A 53 -23.96 10.37 3.12
N ALA A 54 -23.55 10.15 1.87
CA ALA A 54 -22.71 9.02 1.49
C ALA A 54 -21.38 9.04 2.28
N SER A 55 -21.12 7.95 2.99
CA SER A 55 -19.90 7.77 3.79
C SER A 55 -18.75 7.24 2.92
N TYR A 56 -17.52 7.53 3.32
CA TYR A 56 -16.35 6.87 2.73
C TYR A 56 -16.36 5.38 3.03
N HIS A 57 -15.96 4.56 2.06
CA HIS A 57 -15.86 3.13 2.28
C HIS A 57 -14.78 2.82 3.33
N PRO A 58 -15.00 1.88 4.27
CA PRO A 58 -14.02 1.53 5.30
C PRO A 58 -12.65 1.17 4.75
N ALA A 59 -12.56 0.51 3.60
CA ALA A 59 -11.29 0.18 2.95
C ALA A 59 -10.45 1.42 2.62
N VAL A 60 -11.07 2.52 2.19
CA VAL A 60 -10.34 3.77 1.87
C VAL A 60 -9.74 4.39 3.13
N LEU A 61 -10.56 4.53 4.18
CA LEU A 61 -10.10 5.10 5.45
C LEU A 61 -9.05 4.23 6.14
N LEU A 62 -9.21 2.90 6.08
CA LEU A 62 -8.23 1.96 6.59
C LEU A 62 -6.91 2.04 5.81
N SER A 63 -6.96 2.10 4.48
CA SER A 63 -5.75 2.23 3.64
C SER A 63 -5.00 3.52 3.92
N ILE A 64 -5.70 4.65 4.12
CA ILE A 64 -5.10 5.93 4.52
C ILE A 64 -4.38 5.81 5.86
N LEU A 65 -5.01 5.16 6.86
CA LEU A 65 -4.42 4.97 8.19
C LEU A 65 -3.20 4.05 8.14
N VAL A 66 -3.31 2.88 7.50
CA VAL A 66 -2.22 1.90 7.41
C VAL A 66 -1.02 2.47 6.66
N TYR A 67 -1.24 3.11 5.52
CA TYR A 67 -0.18 3.76 4.77
C TYR A 67 0.42 4.94 5.54
N GLY A 68 -0.42 5.73 6.20
CA GLY A 68 0.02 6.82 7.07
C GLY A 68 0.95 6.33 8.18
N TYR A 69 0.57 5.28 8.89
CA TYR A 69 1.39 4.70 9.94
C TYR A 69 2.71 4.13 9.40
N ALA A 70 2.66 3.44 8.26
CA ALA A 70 3.85 2.91 7.61
C ALA A 70 4.83 4.01 7.15
N THR A 71 4.32 5.22 6.87
CA THR A 71 5.13 6.38 6.43
C THR A 71 5.38 7.41 7.54
N GLY A 72 4.97 7.12 8.79
CA GLY A 72 5.21 8.00 9.94
C GLY A 72 4.22 9.17 10.06
N VAL A 73 3.07 9.11 9.39
CA VAL A 73 2.02 10.14 9.47
C VAL A 73 0.88 9.67 10.38
N PHE A 74 0.89 10.06 11.64
CA PHE A 74 -0.06 9.60 12.67
C PHE A 74 -1.22 10.53 12.93
N SER A 75 -1.08 11.82 12.61
CA SER A 75 -2.10 12.84 12.89
C SER A 75 -3.17 12.86 11.81
N SER A 76 -4.46 12.81 12.20
CA SER A 76 -5.59 12.87 11.27
C SER A 76 -5.56 14.12 10.40
N ARG A 77 -5.16 15.29 10.94
CA ARG A 77 -5.00 16.53 10.18
C ARG A 77 -3.88 16.46 9.15
N LYS A 78 -2.77 15.76 9.51
CA LYS A 78 -1.67 15.54 8.54
C LYS A 78 -2.09 14.54 7.46
N LEU A 79 -2.89 13.53 7.81
CA LEU A 79 -3.44 12.57 6.85
C LEU A 79 -4.40 13.25 5.87
N GLU A 80 -5.32 14.08 6.34
CA GLU A 80 -6.19 14.91 5.49
C GLU A 80 -5.34 15.73 4.53
N ARG A 81 -4.37 16.50 5.03
CA ARG A 81 -3.48 17.31 4.20
C ARG A 81 -2.72 16.47 3.17
N ALA A 82 -2.25 15.30 3.56
CA ALA A 82 -1.52 14.40 2.67
C ALA A 82 -2.37 13.91 1.49
N THR A 83 -3.70 13.81 1.63
CA THR A 83 -4.58 13.47 0.49
C THR A 83 -4.62 14.56 -0.58
N TYR A 84 -4.24 15.79 -0.27
CA TYR A 84 -4.10 16.89 -1.24
C TYR A 84 -2.67 16.96 -1.80
N ASP A 85 -1.66 16.76 -0.96
CA ASP A 85 -0.26 17.09 -1.28
C ASP A 85 0.53 15.90 -1.83
N SER A 86 0.12 14.66 -1.52
CA SER A 86 0.86 13.44 -1.87
C SER A 86 0.14 12.60 -2.91
N VAL A 87 0.82 12.28 -4.00
CA VAL A 87 0.30 11.39 -5.06
C VAL A 87 -0.09 10.02 -4.50
N ALA A 88 0.69 9.47 -3.57
CA ALA A 88 0.42 8.17 -2.96
C ALA A 88 -0.89 8.19 -2.13
N PHE A 89 -1.11 9.23 -1.33
CA PHE A 89 -2.36 9.38 -0.58
C PHE A 89 -3.55 9.69 -1.49
N ARG A 90 -3.36 10.47 -2.56
CA ARG A 90 -4.40 10.69 -3.59
C ARG A 90 -4.80 9.41 -4.29
N PHE A 91 -3.84 8.56 -4.62
CA PHE A 91 -4.09 7.22 -5.17
C PHE A 91 -4.94 6.37 -4.21
N ILE A 92 -4.52 6.27 -2.93
CA ILE A 92 -5.24 5.51 -1.90
C ILE A 92 -6.67 6.03 -1.72
N ALA A 93 -6.83 7.35 -1.66
CA ALA A 93 -8.12 8.00 -1.46
C ALA A 93 -8.98 8.06 -2.74
N ALA A 94 -8.50 7.55 -3.88
CA ALA A 94 -9.15 7.67 -5.18
C ALA A 94 -9.51 9.12 -5.55
N ASN A 95 -8.58 10.03 -5.24
CA ASN A 95 -8.72 11.49 -5.38
C ASN A 95 -9.84 12.11 -4.53
N ASP A 96 -10.35 11.37 -3.53
CA ASP A 96 -11.21 11.91 -2.48
C ASP A 96 -10.36 12.48 -1.34
N HIS A 97 -10.96 13.38 -0.55
CA HIS A 97 -10.27 14.07 0.55
C HIS A 97 -11.10 13.95 1.85
N PRO A 98 -11.01 12.81 2.57
CA PRO A 98 -11.68 12.68 3.85
C PRO A 98 -11.14 13.71 4.84
N ASP A 99 -12.03 14.40 5.53
CA ASP A 99 -11.64 15.34 6.56
C ASP A 99 -11.04 14.67 7.80
N HIS A 100 -10.30 15.44 8.59
CA HIS A 100 -9.63 14.91 9.78
C HIS A 100 -10.59 14.39 10.84
N ASP A 101 -11.81 14.92 10.93
CA ASP A 101 -12.82 14.46 11.87
C ASP A 101 -13.39 13.11 11.46
N THR A 102 -13.62 12.89 10.16
CA THR A 102 -14.00 11.59 9.60
C THR A 102 -12.92 10.55 9.87
N ILE A 103 -11.63 10.86 9.58
CA ILE A 103 -10.50 9.96 9.83
C ILE A 103 -10.37 9.66 11.34
N ALA A 104 -10.46 10.68 12.20
CA ALA A 104 -10.35 10.51 13.64
C ALA A 104 -11.52 9.71 14.24
N THR A 105 -12.73 9.93 13.74
CA THR A 105 -13.93 9.20 14.17
C THR A 105 -13.86 7.74 13.75
N PHE A 106 -13.47 7.47 12.51
CA PHE A 106 -13.24 6.11 12.02
C PHE A 106 -12.21 5.38 12.87
N ARG A 107 -11.04 5.99 13.12
CA ARG A 107 -9.99 5.41 13.96
C ARG A 107 -10.47 5.09 15.37
N ARG A 108 -11.23 5.99 16.02
CA ARG A 108 -11.74 5.77 17.38
C ARG A 108 -12.79 4.65 17.41
N ARG A 109 -13.65 4.60 16.39
CA ARG A 109 -14.74 3.63 16.30
C ARG A 109 -14.23 2.20 16.10
N PHE A 110 -13.20 2.03 15.29
CA PHE A 110 -12.66 0.75 14.87
C PHE A 110 -11.26 0.46 15.36
N LEU A 111 -10.85 1.07 16.49
CA LEU A 111 -9.46 0.99 16.97
C LEU A 111 -8.97 -0.46 17.11
N THR A 112 -9.75 -1.31 17.78
CA THR A 112 -9.41 -2.72 18.01
C THR A 112 -9.34 -3.51 16.70
N ASP A 113 -10.27 -3.26 15.78
CA ASP A 113 -10.29 -3.94 14.48
C ASP A 113 -9.10 -3.50 13.63
N ILE A 114 -8.76 -2.20 13.66
CA ILE A 114 -7.59 -1.64 12.96
C ILE A 114 -6.29 -2.24 13.49
N GLU A 115 -6.15 -2.40 14.80
CA GLU A 115 -4.97 -3.04 15.41
C GLU A 115 -4.79 -4.48 14.93
N MET A 116 -5.87 -5.27 14.93
CA MET A 116 -5.83 -6.66 14.43
C MET A 116 -5.52 -6.73 12.93
N LEU A 117 -6.14 -5.87 12.13
CA LEU A 117 -5.92 -5.83 10.68
C LEU A 117 -4.51 -5.33 10.34
N PHE A 118 -3.98 -4.38 11.10
CA PHE A 118 -2.61 -3.90 10.90
C PHE A 118 -1.58 -5.01 11.11
N VAL A 119 -1.76 -5.84 12.16
CA VAL A 119 -0.92 -7.03 12.38
C VAL A 119 -1.00 -8.00 11.19
N LYS A 120 -2.19 -8.25 10.65
CA LYS A 120 -2.36 -9.10 9.45
C LYS A 120 -1.63 -8.52 8.24
N VAL A 121 -1.72 -7.22 8.00
CA VAL A 121 -1.01 -6.54 6.90
C VAL A 121 0.51 -6.72 7.05
N LEU A 122 1.04 -6.57 8.27
CA LEU A 122 2.47 -6.76 8.54
C LEU A 122 2.93 -8.21 8.32
N LEU A 123 2.12 -9.19 8.73
CA LEU A 123 2.41 -10.62 8.51
C LEU A 123 2.44 -10.95 7.02
N LEU A 124 1.44 -10.49 6.25
CA LEU A 124 1.40 -10.65 4.79
C LEU A 124 2.60 -10.00 4.10
N ALA A 125 2.98 -8.78 4.53
CA ALA A 125 4.17 -8.10 4.00
C ALA A 125 5.46 -8.89 4.27
N ARG A 126 5.56 -9.54 5.43
CA ARG A 126 6.68 -10.41 5.78
C ARG A 126 6.71 -11.66 4.91
N GLU A 127 5.60 -12.36 4.77
CA GLU A 127 5.50 -13.58 3.94
C GLU A 127 5.87 -13.30 2.48
N MET A 128 5.38 -12.20 1.92
CA MET A 128 5.73 -11.78 0.55
C MET A 128 7.20 -11.45 0.39
N ARG A 129 7.85 -10.93 1.42
CA ARG A 129 9.29 -10.67 1.42
C ARG A 129 10.09 -11.96 1.50
N ASP A 130 9.70 -12.88 2.38
CA ASP A 130 10.40 -14.12 2.63
C ASP A 130 10.24 -15.08 1.42
N GLY A 131 9.06 -15.18 0.79
CA GLY A 131 8.82 -15.92 -0.45
C GLY A 131 9.62 -15.40 -1.66
N ARG A 132 9.90 -14.10 -1.74
CA ARG A 132 10.79 -13.54 -2.77
C ARG A 132 12.27 -13.85 -2.55
N ALA A 133 12.67 -14.13 -1.32
CA ALA A 133 14.06 -14.51 -1.01
C ALA A 133 14.37 -15.93 -1.50
N GLU A 134 13.40 -16.81 -1.56
CA GLU A 134 13.57 -18.18 -2.05
C GLU A 134 13.65 -18.25 -3.58
N ASP A 135 12.91 -17.42 -4.31
CA ASP A 135 12.96 -17.36 -5.78
C ASP A 135 14.25 -16.69 -6.31
N GLY A 136 14.98 -15.95 -5.48
CA GLY A 136 16.20 -15.24 -5.85
C GLY A 136 17.50 -16.07 -5.74
N HIS A 137 17.49 -17.29 -5.18
CA HIS A 137 18.68 -18.10 -4.96
C HIS A 137 18.88 -19.25 -5.96
N GLY A 138 18.10 -19.30 -7.03
CA GLY A 138 18.21 -20.26 -8.12
C GLY A 138 18.93 -19.73 -9.34
N GLY A 139 20.26 -19.47 -9.30
CA GLY A 139 20.92 -19.19 -10.56
C GLY A 139 22.21 -18.38 -10.48
N ALA A 140 23.30 -18.97 -10.06
CA ALA A 140 24.65 -18.76 -10.65
C ALA A 140 25.66 -19.67 -9.98
N ARG A 141 25.61 -20.96 -10.25
CA ARG A 141 26.83 -21.75 -10.22
C ARG A 141 27.62 -21.31 -11.44
N ARG A 142 28.59 -20.44 -11.26
CA ARG A 142 29.69 -20.25 -12.21
C ARG A 142 30.52 -21.51 -12.11
N ASP A 143 30.41 -22.34 -13.13
CA ASP A 143 31.44 -23.38 -13.42
C ASP A 143 32.75 -22.63 -13.65
N GLN A 144 33.61 -22.69 -12.65
CA GLN A 144 35.00 -22.32 -12.80
C GLN A 144 35.69 -23.52 -13.50
N ASP A 145 35.93 -23.35 -14.82
CA ASP A 145 36.79 -24.22 -15.60
C ASP A 145 38.25 -24.19 -15.01
N PRO A 146 38.82 -25.33 -14.57
CA PRO A 146 40.12 -25.33 -13.93
C PRO A 146 41.31 -25.27 -14.92
N ARG A 147 41.11 -24.95 -16.20
CA ARG A 147 42.15 -25.16 -17.25
C ARG A 147 42.77 -23.89 -17.81
N GLN A 148 42.85 -22.79 -17.08
CA GLN A 148 43.64 -21.63 -17.52
C GLN A 148 44.61 -21.14 -16.44
N ARG A 149 45.53 -22.01 -16.04
CA ARG A 149 46.82 -21.59 -15.47
C ARG A 149 47.93 -21.74 -16.53
N GLN A 150 48.21 -20.69 -17.27
CA GLN A 150 49.45 -20.57 -17.96
C GLN A 150 50.44 -19.76 -17.11
N PRO A 151 51.65 -20.27 -16.88
CA PRO A 151 52.69 -19.54 -16.15
C PRO A 151 53.30 -18.46 -17.07
N ALA A 152 53.35 -17.26 -16.56
CA ALA A 152 54.12 -16.19 -17.20
C ALA A 152 55.60 -16.51 -17.18
N GLN A 153 56.20 -16.67 -18.34
CA GLN A 153 57.65 -16.76 -18.50
C GLN A 153 58.23 -15.34 -18.38
N CYS A 154 59.06 -15.17 -17.36
CA CYS A 154 60.02 -14.09 -17.30
C CYS A 154 61.04 -14.25 -18.41
N ALA A 155 61.19 -13.27 -19.30
CA ALA A 155 62.37 -13.08 -20.14
C ALA A 155 63.15 -11.88 -19.61
N VAL A 156 64.32 -12.16 -19.09
CA VAL A 156 65.40 -11.25 -18.82
C VAL A 156 66.16 -11.05 -20.13
N VAL A 157 66.37 -9.83 -20.54
CA VAL A 157 67.64 -9.21 -21.05
C VAL A 157 67.46 -7.71 -21.03
#